data_b25fd587bfa42f717263a995de65e83a
#
_entry.id   b25fd587bfa42f717263a995de65e83a
#
_cell.length_a   1.000
_cell.length_b   1.000
_cell.length_c   1.000
_cell.angle_alpha   90.00
_cell.angle_beta   90.00
_cell.angle_gamma   90.00
#
_symmetry.space_group_name_H-M   'P 1'
#
loop_
_entity.id
_entity.type
_entity.pdbx_description
1 polymer ?
#
loop_
_entity_poly.entity_id
_entity_poly.type
_entity_poly.pdbx_seq_one_letter_code
_entity_poly.pdbx_strand_id
1 'polypeptide(L)'
;VLVRPVVTRIPELSLRQIEVAFWIVTAAALIATPLYVDIATARFALRSAFDVGAVLPLIHASAFGRSFLDLEACTALFAVAAAAALWVDRAGRSQRTVAELLATTGVALAVFAVLLVPGAAGHAAQTAPRGLALALDWLHLATAAVWLGGLVGLLVLYRVMPADSRREGLAVVVPRFSTVALISVAALLASGVWASILHLPTLGALWQTS
;
A
#
# COMPACT_ATOMS: atom_id res chain seq x y z
N VAL A 1 3.45 13.71 -4.96
CA VAL A 1 4.69 13.78 -5.74
C VAL A 1 4.39 13.83 -7.24
N LEU A 2 3.54 12.93 -7.78
CA LEU A 2 3.27 12.86 -9.22
C LEU A 2 2.19 13.87 -9.68
N VAL A 3 1.13 14.06 -8.91
CA VAL A 3 -0.06 14.82 -9.29
C VAL A 3 0.18 16.34 -9.30
N ARG A 4 0.79 16.90 -8.25
CA ARG A 4 1.02 18.36 -8.15
C ARG A 4 1.75 18.98 -9.36
N PRO A 5 2.86 18.41 -9.87
CA PRO A 5 3.55 18.99 -11.01
C PRO A 5 2.75 18.98 -12.30
N VAL A 6 1.75 18.08 -12.41
CA VAL A 6 0.88 17.99 -13.59
C VAL A 6 -0.25 19.01 -13.46
N VAL A 7 -0.86 19.11 -12.29
CA VAL A 7 -1.97 20.06 -12.01
C VAL A 7 -1.54 21.51 -12.25
N THR A 8 -0.29 21.85 -11.93
CA THR A 8 0.23 23.20 -12.17
C THR A 8 0.44 23.53 -13.66
N ARG A 9 0.56 22.51 -14.52
CA ARG A 9 0.79 22.67 -15.95
C ARG A 9 -0.43 22.42 -16.81
N ILE A 10 -1.36 21.61 -16.30
CA ILE A 10 -2.62 21.24 -16.97
C ILE A 10 -3.78 21.65 -16.07
N PRO A 11 -4.22 22.91 -16.11
CA PRO A 11 -5.31 23.41 -15.25
C PRO A 11 -6.65 22.67 -15.46
N GLU A 12 -6.83 22.09 -16.64
CA GLU A 12 -8.04 21.34 -17.02
C GLU A 12 -8.10 19.92 -16.45
N LEU A 13 -7.06 19.49 -15.70
CA LEU A 13 -7.00 18.17 -15.10
C LEU A 13 -8.10 18.00 -14.03
N SER A 14 -8.96 17.03 -14.21
CA SER A 14 -10.04 16.73 -13.28
C SER A 14 -9.51 16.05 -12.01
N LEU A 15 -9.22 16.83 -10.98
CA LEU A 15 -8.84 16.33 -9.66
C LEU A 15 -9.90 15.39 -9.07
N ARG A 16 -11.19 15.66 -9.35
CA ARG A 16 -12.31 14.82 -8.91
C ARG A 16 -12.18 13.37 -9.39
N GLN A 17 -11.74 13.16 -10.61
CA GLN A 17 -11.57 11.79 -11.13
C GLN A 17 -10.42 11.05 -10.42
N ILE A 18 -9.37 11.77 -10.06
CA ILE A 18 -8.24 11.20 -9.29
C ILE A 18 -8.71 10.84 -7.87
N GLU A 19 -9.49 11.72 -7.24
CA GLU A 19 -10.10 11.45 -5.92
C GLU A 19 -11.04 10.25 -5.96
N VAL A 20 -11.89 10.16 -6.98
CA VAL A 20 -12.80 9.01 -7.18
C VAL A 20 -12.00 7.73 -7.34
N ALA A 21 -10.96 7.71 -8.18
CA ALA A 21 -10.09 6.55 -8.35
C ALA A 21 -9.42 6.14 -7.03
N PHE A 22 -8.93 7.11 -6.25
CA PHE A 22 -8.37 6.87 -4.93
C PHE A 22 -9.38 6.22 -3.99
N TRP A 23 -10.62 6.74 -3.91
CA TRP A 23 -11.64 6.18 -3.04
C TRP A 23 -12.13 4.80 -3.49
N ILE A 24 -12.18 4.53 -4.79
CA ILE A 24 -12.48 3.18 -5.32
C ILE A 24 -11.42 2.18 -4.85
N VAL A 25 -10.13 2.52 -4.97
CA VAL A 25 -9.04 1.64 -4.54
C VAL A 25 -9.06 1.43 -3.02
N THR A 26 -9.30 2.51 -2.25
CA THR A 26 -9.41 2.43 -0.79
C THR A 26 -10.59 1.54 -0.35
N ALA A 27 -11.75 1.73 -0.96
CA ALA A 27 -12.92 0.88 -0.69
C ALA A 27 -12.68 -0.58 -1.09
N ALA A 28 -12.03 -0.82 -2.23
CA ALA A 28 -11.67 -2.16 -2.65
C ALA A 28 -10.71 -2.83 -1.65
N ALA A 29 -9.75 -2.11 -1.08
CA ALA A 29 -8.86 -2.63 -0.04
C ALA A 29 -9.61 -3.00 1.24
N LEU A 30 -10.50 -2.11 1.73
CA LEU A 30 -11.33 -2.35 2.91
C LEU A 30 -12.32 -3.53 2.75
N ILE A 31 -12.69 -3.88 1.52
CA ILE A 31 -13.55 -5.02 1.25
C ILE A 31 -12.73 -6.30 1.02
N ALA A 32 -11.62 -6.20 0.29
CA ALA A 32 -10.80 -7.35 -0.06
C ALA A 32 -10.09 -7.99 1.14
N THR A 33 -9.66 -7.17 2.10
CA THR A 33 -8.95 -7.66 3.30
C THR A 33 -9.81 -8.60 4.14
N PRO A 34 -11.02 -8.22 4.61
CA PRO A 34 -11.86 -9.13 5.38
C PRO A 34 -12.31 -10.36 4.58
N LEU A 35 -12.60 -10.22 3.30
CA LEU A 35 -12.91 -11.35 2.43
C LEU A 35 -11.76 -12.35 2.33
N TYR A 36 -10.53 -11.85 2.16
CA TYR A 36 -9.34 -12.69 2.13
C TYR A 36 -9.16 -13.46 3.44
N VAL A 37 -9.29 -12.76 4.58
CA VAL A 37 -9.13 -13.36 5.91
C VAL A 37 -10.18 -14.43 6.17
N ASP A 38 -11.42 -14.16 5.82
CA ASP A 38 -12.52 -15.11 5.95
C ASP A 38 -12.26 -16.38 5.12
N ILE A 39 -11.96 -16.21 3.83
CA ILE A 39 -11.67 -17.34 2.93
C ILE A 39 -10.43 -18.11 3.38
N ALA A 40 -9.35 -17.44 3.78
CA ALA A 40 -8.13 -18.09 4.24
C ALA A 40 -8.35 -18.88 5.53
N THR A 41 -9.06 -18.30 6.49
CA THR A 41 -9.39 -18.95 7.76
C THR A 41 -10.32 -20.14 7.55
N ALA A 42 -11.34 -20.00 6.73
CA ALA A 42 -12.27 -21.06 6.40
C ALA A 42 -11.57 -22.26 5.74
N ARG A 43 -10.68 -21.99 4.76
CA ARG A 43 -9.88 -23.03 4.10
C ARG A 43 -8.96 -23.75 5.10
N PHE A 44 -8.28 -23.01 5.95
CA PHE A 44 -7.39 -23.60 6.96
C PHE A 44 -8.17 -24.45 7.96
N ALA A 45 -9.38 -24.04 8.34
CA ALA A 45 -10.26 -24.75 9.24
C ALA A 45 -11.08 -25.87 8.56
N LEU A 46 -10.94 -26.09 7.25
CA LEU A 46 -11.73 -27.02 6.44
C LEU A 46 -13.24 -26.75 6.55
N ARG A 47 -13.63 -25.48 6.58
CA ARG A 47 -15.00 -24.97 6.68
C ARG A 47 -15.39 -24.21 5.42
N SER A 48 -16.71 -23.99 5.27
CA SER A 48 -17.21 -23.10 4.21
C SER A 48 -17.01 -21.64 4.63
N ALA A 49 -16.55 -20.78 3.73
CA ALA A 49 -16.47 -19.34 3.95
C ALA A 49 -17.85 -18.68 4.20
N PHE A 50 -18.93 -19.33 3.78
CA PHE A 50 -20.29 -18.87 4.07
C PHE A 50 -20.77 -19.19 5.49
N ASP A 51 -20.02 -20.02 6.23
CA ASP A 51 -20.31 -20.34 7.64
C ASP A 51 -19.64 -19.31 8.58
N VAL A 52 -20.06 -18.06 8.45
CA VAL A 52 -19.49 -16.91 9.19
C VAL A 52 -19.54 -17.14 10.71
N GLY A 53 -20.59 -17.82 11.22
CA GLY A 53 -20.73 -18.14 12.63
C GLY A 53 -19.63 -19.06 13.18
N ALA A 54 -19.10 -19.94 12.36
CA ALA A 54 -17.99 -20.82 12.73
C ALA A 54 -16.62 -20.20 12.44
N VAL A 55 -16.51 -19.39 11.39
CA VAL A 55 -15.22 -18.79 10.96
C VAL A 55 -14.84 -17.59 11.82
N LEU A 56 -15.78 -16.73 12.18
CA LEU A 56 -15.51 -15.49 12.94
C LEU A 56 -14.83 -15.73 14.30
N PRO A 57 -15.25 -16.71 15.14
CA PRO A 57 -14.52 -17.04 16.37
C PRO A 57 -13.06 -17.48 16.12
N LEU A 58 -12.81 -18.20 15.01
CA LEU A 58 -11.46 -18.64 14.64
C LEU A 58 -10.57 -17.47 14.22
N ILE A 59 -11.12 -16.49 13.52
CA ILE A 59 -10.40 -15.25 13.18
C ILE A 59 -9.95 -14.57 14.48
N HIS A 60 -10.84 -14.37 15.43
CA HIS A 60 -10.51 -13.73 16.71
C HIS A 60 -9.55 -14.54 17.58
N ALA A 61 -9.62 -15.86 17.54
CA ALA A 61 -8.75 -16.74 18.32
C ALA A 61 -7.31 -16.84 17.75
N SER A 62 -7.15 -16.73 16.42
CA SER A 62 -5.86 -16.92 15.77
C SER A 62 -5.00 -15.64 15.78
N ALA A 63 -3.67 -15.80 15.87
CA ALA A 63 -2.73 -14.69 15.71
C ALA A 63 -2.83 -14.06 14.31
N PHE A 64 -2.98 -14.90 13.27
CA PHE A 64 -3.20 -14.49 11.90
C PHE A 64 -4.44 -13.59 11.76
N GLY A 65 -5.61 -14.06 12.26
CA GLY A 65 -6.84 -13.30 12.17
C GLY A 65 -6.76 -11.96 12.91
N ARG A 66 -6.21 -11.93 14.13
CA ARG A 66 -6.02 -10.67 14.89
C ARG A 66 -5.14 -9.68 14.15
N SER A 67 -4.05 -10.12 13.55
CA SER A 67 -3.17 -9.24 12.78
C SER A 67 -3.86 -8.62 11.57
N PHE A 68 -4.75 -9.36 10.93
CA PHE A 68 -5.54 -8.81 9.83
C PHE A 68 -6.66 -7.87 10.30
N LEU A 69 -7.22 -8.09 11.48
CA LEU A 69 -8.11 -7.10 12.11
C LEU A 69 -7.36 -5.80 12.40
N ASP A 70 -6.12 -5.89 12.87
CA ASP A 70 -5.24 -4.73 13.05
C ASP A 70 -4.95 -4.02 11.71
N LEU A 71 -4.70 -4.79 10.65
CA LEU A 71 -4.51 -4.26 9.30
C LEU A 71 -5.75 -3.51 8.81
N GLU A 72 -6.93 -4.09 9.02
CA GLU A 72 -8.20 -3.46 8.65
C GLU A 72 -8.43 -2.16 9.43
N ALA A 73 -8.18 -2.17 10.74
CA ALA A 73 -8.24 -0.97 11.56
C ALA A 73 -7.27 0.12 11.09
N CYS A 74 -6.02 -0.25 10.77
CA CYS A 74 -5.03 0.68 10.21
C CYS A 74 -5.46 1.22 8.83
N THR A 75 -6.06 0.39 7.97
CA THR A 75 -6.56 0.81 6.66
C THR A 75 -7.76 1.75 6.80
N ALA A 76 -8.65 1.49 7.75
CA ALA A 76 -9.76 2.39 8.07
C ALA A 76 -9.25 3.75 8.61
N LEU A 77 -8.26 3.74 9.51
CA LEU A 77 -7.62 4.97 9.99
C LEU A 77 -6.93 5.73 8.86
N PHE A 78 -6.28 5.03 7.93
CA PHE A 78 -5.74 5.64 6.72
C PHE A 78 -6.82 6.34 5.90
N ALA A 79 -7.97 5.69 5.68
CA ALA A 79 -9.08 6.25 4.93
C ALA A 79 -9.62 7.53 5.61
N VAL A 80 -9.79 7.51 6.93
CA VAL A 80 -10.22 8.68 7.72
C VAL A 80 -9.18 9.81 7.64
N ALA A 81 -7.90 9.51 7.83
CA ALA A 81 -6.83 10.50 7.74
C ALA A 81 -6.72 11.11 6.33
N ALA A 82 -6.88 10.28 5.29
CA ALA A 82 -6.90 10.73 3.90
C ALA A 82 -8.11 11.63 3.61
N ALA A 83 -9.30 11.28 4.11
CA ALA A 83 -10.50 12.11 4.01
C ALA A 83 -10.29 13.48 4.68
N ALA A 84 -9.75 13.48 5.89
CA ALA A 84 -9.42 14.71 6.60
C ALA A 84 -8.39 15.56 5.85
N ALA A 85 -7.34 14.93 5.30
CA ALA A 85 -6.33 15.62 4.51
C ALA A 85 -6.90 16.26 3.23
N LEU A 86 -7.76 15.53 2.51
CA LEU A 86 -8.43 16.04 1.31
C LEU A 86 -9.45 17.16 1.63
N TRP A 87 -10.12 17.05 2.77
CA TRP A 87 -11.07 18.08 3.21
C TRP A 87 -10.39 19.38 3.61
N VAL A 88 -9.19 19.30 4.21
CA VAL A 88 -8.41 20.47 4.66
C VAL A 88 -7.56 21.06 3.54
N ASP A 89 -7.11 20.21 2.57
CA ASP A 89 -6.27 20.66 1.44
C ASP A 89 -7.06 21.55 0.49
N ARG A 90 -6.79 22.85 0.54
CA ARG A 90 -7.40 23.83 -0.36
C ARG A 90 -6.45 24.18 -1.50
N ALA A 91 -6.88 23.90 -2.73
CA ALA A 91 -6.14 24.30 -3.93
C ALA A 91 -5.89 25.83 -3.95
N GLY A 92 -4.67 26.25 -4.22
CA GLY A 92 -4.31 27.65 -4.43
C GLY A 92 -3.61 28.37 -3.27
N ARG A 93 -3.35 27.72 -2.13
CA ARG A 93 -2.54 28.32 -1.06
C ARG A 93 -1.05 28.08 -1.28
N SER A 94 -0.25 29.13 -1.11
CA SER A 94 1.23 29.07 -1.25
C SER A 94 1.90 28.39 -0.03
N GLN A 95 1.27 28.46 1.16
CA GLN A 95 1.78 27.88 2.39
C GLN A 95 0.77 26.90 2.97
N ARG A 96 1.26 25.75 3.46
CA ARG A 96 0.44 24.77 4.17
C ARG A 96 0.07 25.28 5.55
N THR A 97 -1.18 25.11 5.94
CA THR A 97 -1.62 25.36 7.29
C THR A 97 -1.14 24.24 8.23
N VAL A 98 -1.12 24.53 9.55
CA VAL A 98 -0.81 23.52 10.57
C VAL A 98 -1.75 22.32 10.46
N ALA A 99 -3.04 22.55 10.15
CA ALA A 99 -4.01 21.48 9.96
C ALA A 99 -3.67 20.57 8.77
N GLU A 100 -3.24 21.13 7.63
CA GLU A 100 -2.78 20.37 6.46
C GLU A 100 -1.53 19.55 6.78
N LEU A 101 -0.61 20.12 7.57
CA LEU A 101 0.59 19.41 7.99
C LEU A 101 0.26 18.23 8.91
N LEU A 102 -0.60 18.44 9.89
CA LEU A 102 -1.07 17.38 10.80
C LEU A 102 -1.82 16.28 10.04
N ALA A 103 -2.71 16.65 9.11
CA ALA A 103 -3.44 15.69 8.31
C ALA A 103 -2.51 14.85 7.41
N THR A 104 -1.53 15.48 6.74
CA THR A 104 -0.54 14.75 5.92
C THR A 104 0.38 13.86 6.75
N THR A 105 0.74 14.28 7.96
CA THR A 105 1.49 13.45 8.90
C THR A 105 0.66 12.25 9.35
N GLY A 106 -0.63 12.45 9.66
CA GLY A 106 -1.56 11.36 9.99
C GLY A 106 -1.66 10.32 8.89
N VAL A 107 -1.77 10.76 7.63
CA VAL A 107 -1.74 9.83 6.46
C VAL A 107 -0.43 9.07 6.39
N ALA A 108 0.71 9.73 6.56
CA ALA A 108 2.02 9.08 6.51
C ALA A 108 2.18 8.01 7.61
N LEU A 109 1.76 8.31 8.84
CA LEU A 109 1.77 7.37 9.95
C LEU A 109 0.83 6.18 9.71
N ALA A 110 -0.35 6.42 9.17
CA ALA A 110 -1.30 5.36 8.83
C ALA A 110 -0.77 4.44 7.73
N VAL A 111 -0.14 4.98 6.68
CA VAL A 111 0.53 4.19 5.64
C VAL A 111 1.66 3.35 6.24
N PHE A 112 2.47 3.94 7.12
CA PHE A 112 3.54 3.23 7.81
C PHE A 112 2.98 2.03 8.62
N ALA A 113 1.89 2.24 9.37
CA ALA A 113 1.23 1.20 10.14
C ALA A 113 0.66 0.08 9.25
N VAL A 114 -0.05 0.44 8.17
CA VAL A 114 -0.58 -0.54 7.20
C VAL A 114 0.52 -1.43 6.62
N LEU A 115 1.69 -0.88 6.33
CA LEU A 115 2.82 -1.64 5.79
C LEU A 115 3.56 -2.47 6.85
N LEU A 116 3.48 -2.10 8.13
CA LEU A 116 4.16 -2.80 9.22
C LEU A 116 3.40 -4.05 9.69
N VAL A 117 2.08 -4.00 9.69
CA VAL A 117 1.23 -5.07 10.24
C VAL A 117 1.44 -6.43 9.56
N PRO A 118 1.51 -6.55 8.22
CA PRO A 118 1.72 -7.85 7.57
C PRO A 118 3.01 -8.53 7.99
N GLY A 119 4.12 -7.78 8.08
CA GLY A 119 5.40 -8.30 8.53
C GLY A 119 5.39 -8.76 10.00
N ALA A 120 4.73 -7.99 10.86
CA ALA A 120 4.57 -8.34 12.27
C ALA A 120 3.73 -9.60 12.50
N ALA A 121 2.81 -9.90 11.58
CA ALA A 121 1.97 -11.09 11.59
C ALA A 121 2.61 -12.31 10.91
N GLY A 122 3.58 -12.09 10.04
CA GLY A 122 4.16 -13.08 9.15
C GLY A 122 5.42 -13.76 9.68
N HIS A 123 6.13 -14.41 8.77
CA HIS A 123 7.36 -15.16 9.05
C HIS A 123 8.50 -14.24 9.49
N ALA A 124 8.52 -12.99 9.05
CA ALA A 124 9.52 -12.00 9.43
C ALA A 124 9.59 -11.79 10.96
N ALA A 125 8.44 -11.86 11.64
CA ALA A 125 8.38 -11.74 13.10
C ALA A 125 9.01 -12.95 13.84
N GLN A 126 9.16 -14.08 13.16
CA GLN A 126 9.69 -15.34 13.72
C GLN A 126 11.16 -15.60 13.30
N THR A 127 11.70 -14.80 12.37
CA THR A 127 13.04 -14.97 11.82
C THR A 127 14.07 -14.15 12.62
N ALA A 128 15.17 -14.78 13.02
CA ALA A 128 16.27 -14.09 13.69
C ALA A 128 17.29 -13.53 12.67
N PRO A 129 17.81 -12.30 12.86
CA PRO A 129 17.46 -11.34 13.93
C PRO A 129 16.15 -10.61 13.60
N ARG A 130 15.17 -10.71 14.49
CA ARG A 130 13.79 -10.25 14.28
C ARG A 130 13.67 -8.81 13.78
N GLY A 131 14.44 -7.89 14.38
CA GLY A 131 14.38 -6.47 13.97
C GLY A 131 14.80 -6.26 12.52
N LEU A 132 15.84 -6.96 12.07
CA LEU A 132 16.31 -6.90 10.68
C LEU A 132 15.29 -7.53 9.72
N ALA A 133 14.75 -8.69 10.06
CA ALA A 133 13.75 -9.37 9.24
C ALA A 133 12.49 -8.49 9.05
N LEU A 134 11.98 -7.87 10.12
CA LEU A 134 10.85 -6.94 10.04
C LEU A 134 11.17 -5.68 9.23
N ALA A 135 12.38 -5.12 9.38
CA ALA A 135 12.79 -3.94 8.61
C ALA A 135 12.90 -4.24 7.12
N LEU A 136 13.43 -5.40 6.74
CA LEU A 136 13.54 -5.84 5.35
C LEU A 136 12.17 -6.12 4.72
N ASP A 137 11.28 -6.78 5.46
CA ASP A 137 9.92 -7.05 5.02
C ASP A 137 9.13 -5.74 4.82
N TRP A 138 9.23 -4.82 5.78
CA TRP A 138 8.63 -3.49 5.65
C TRP A 138 9.19 -2.72 4.44
N LEU A 139 10.51 -2.73 4.25
CA LEU A 139 11.15 -2.07 3.11
C LEU A 139 10.69 -2.67 1.79
N HIS A 140 10.58 -4.01 1.73
CA HIS A 140 10.11 -4.74 0.56
C HIS A 140 8.67 -4.33 0.20
N LEU A 141 7.77 -4.37 1.17
CA LEU A 141 6.38 -3.97 0.98
C LEU A 141 6.24 -2.48 0.61
N ALA A 142 6.99 -1.60 1.28
CA ALA A 142 6.95 -0.17 1.01
C ALA A 142 7.42 0.16 -0.42
N THR A 143 8.52 -0.44 -0.86
CA THR A 143 9.06 -0.21 -2.20
C THR A 143 8.17 -0.83 -3.29
N ALA A 144 7.57 -2.01 -3.04
CA ALA A 144 6.56 -2.60 -3.91
C ALA A 144 5.32 -1.69 -4.04
N ALA A 145 4.83 -1.16 -2.92
CA ALA A 145 3.67 -0.26 -2.90
C ALA A 145 3.94 1.04 -3.66
N VAL A 146 5.14 1.62 -3.51
CA VAL A 146 5.55 2.84 -4.25
C VAL A 146 5.64 2.55 -5.74
N TRP A 147 6.25 1.45 -6.13
CA TRP A 147 6.40 1.08 -7.54
C TRP A 147 5.06 0.76 -8.21
N LEU A 148 4.29 -0.18 -7.66
CA LEU A 148 2.99 -0.57 -8.20
C LEU A 148 1.97 0.57 -8.11
N GLY A 149 1.89 1.25 -6.98
CA GLY A 149 1.01 2.41 -6.80
C GLY A 149 1.34 3.55 -7.75
N GLY A 150 2.62 3.76 -8.04
CA GLY A 150 3.07 4.73 -9.03
C GLY A 150 2.68 4.36 -10.46
N LEU A 151 2.75 3.08 -10.85
CA LEU A 151 2.26 2.58 -12.15
C LEU A 151 0.75 2.80 -12.29
N VAL A 152 -0.03 2.44 -11.26
CA VAL A 152 -1.47 2.69 -11.23
C VAL A 152 -1.75 4.19 -11.30
N GLY A 153 -1.01 5.01 -10.55
CA GLY A 153 -1.12 6.47 -10.60
C GLY A 153 -0.83 7.05 -11.98
N LEU A 154 0.19 6.54 -12.70
CA LEU A 154 0.46 6.93 -14.09
C LEU A 154 -0.68 6.55 -15.02
N LEU A 155 -1.25 5.36 -14.87
CA LEU A 155 -2.37 4.89 -15.69
C LEU A 155 -3.61 5.77 -15.45
N VAL A 156 -3.92 6.10 -14.20
CA VAL A 156 -5.02 7.00 -13.86
C VAL A 156 -4.79 8.39 -14.47
N LEU A 157 -3.60 8.96 -14.28
CA LEU A 157 -3.25 10.26 -14.87
C LEU A 157 -3.38 10.24 -16.40
N TYR A 158 -2.89 9.20 -17.06
CA TYR A 158 -3.01 9.03 -18.51
C TYR A 158 -4.47 9.03 -18.97
N ARG A 159 -5.36 8.35 -18.23
CA ARG A 159 -6.80 8.26 -18.56
C ARG A 159 -7.53 9.58 -18.35
N VAL A 160 -7.14 10.32 -17.32
CA VAL A 160 -7.81 11.57 -16.89
C VAL A 160 -7.31 12.79 -17.67
N MET A 161 -6.08 12.76 -18.17
CA MET A 161 -5.53 13.88 -18.97
C MET A 161 -6.24 14.03 -20.31
N PRO A 162 -6.60 15.29 -20.73
CA PRO A 162 -7.08 15.60 -22.07
C PRO A 162 -6.09 15.10 -23.14
N ALA A 163 -6.62 14.63 -24.28
CA ALA A 163 -5.78 14.05 -25.34
C ALA A 163 -4.66 14.99 -25.80
N ASP A 164 -4.96 16.27 -25.95
CA ASP A 164 -4.04 17.31 -26.43
C ASP A 164 -2.89 17.59 -25.45
N SER A 165 -3.14 17.45 -24.14
CA SER A 165 -2.17 17.71 -23.07
C SER A 165 -1.41 16.47 -22.61
N ARG A 166 -1.77 15.27 -23.07
CA ARG A 166 -1.17 13.99 -22.61
C ARG A 166 0.34 13.95 -22.82
N ARG A 167 0.80 14.35 -23.98
CA ARG A 167 2.24 14.32 -24.32
C ARG A 167 3.05 15.20 -23.38
N GLU A 168 2.56 16.41 -23.12
CA GLU A 168 3.21 17.34 -22.19
C GLU A 168 3.16 16.83 -20.74
N GLY A 169 2.00 16.37 -20.28
CA GLY A 169 1.85 15.81 -18.95
C GLY A 169 2.74 14.59 -18.70
N LEU A 170 2.79 13.66 -19.65
CA LEU A 170 3.68 12.49 -19.56
C LEU A 170 5.17 12.86 -19.58
N ALA A 171 5.57 13.84 -20.40
CA ALA A 171 6.95 14.32 -20.43
C ALA A 171 7.42 14.86 -19.07
N VAL A 172 6.50 15.32 -18.22
CA VAL A 172 6.80 15.79 -16.86
C VAL A 172 6.84 14.66 -15.84
N VAL A 173 5.88 13.74 -15.93
CA VAL A 173 5.67 12.73 -14.87
C VAL A 173 6.55 11.50 -15.06
N VAL A 174 6.70 11.03 -16.30
CA VAL A 174 7.42 9.79 -16.59
C VAL A 174 8.88 9.82 -16.12
N PRO A 175 9.69 10.87 -16.38
CA PRO A 175 11.07 10.90 -15.90
C PRO A 175 11.16 10.88 -14.37
N ARG A 176 10.26 11.60 -13.68
CA ARG A 176 10.21 11.63 -12.21
C ARG A 176 9.83 10.28 -11.64
N PHE A 177 8.83 9.63 -12.23
CA PHE A 177 8.43 8.29 -11.83
C PHE A 177 9.51 7.27 -12.12
N SER A 178 10.18 7.34 -13.28
CA SER A 178 11.27 6.41 -13.63
C SER A 178 12.39 6.42 -12.59
N THR A 179 12.78 7.58 -12.07
CA THR A 179 13.78 7.67 -11.01
C THR A 179 13.29 7.00 -9.72
N VAL A 180 12.05 7.30 -9.30
CA VAL A 180 11.45 6.68 -8.11
C VAL A 180 11.30 5.17 -8.31
N ALA A 181 10.83 4.74 -9.48
CA ALA A 181 10.67 3.33 -9.84
C ALA A 181 12.00 2.57 -9.80
N LEU A 182 13.07 3.16 -10.36
CA LEU A 182 14.41 2.55 -10.35
C LEU A 182 14.91 2.33 -8.92
N ILE A 183 14.80 3.35 -8.06
CA ILE A 183 15.18 3.25 -6.64
C ILE A 183 14.33 2.20 -5.94
N SER A 184 13.01 2.20 -6.17
CA SER A 184 12.09 1.25 -5.56
C SER A 184 12.40 -0.19 -5.98
N VAL A 185 12.64 -0.43 -7.27
CA VAL A 185 12.96 -1.78 -7.78
C VAL A 185 14.33 -2.25 -7.26
N ALA A 186 15.34 -1.37 -7.19
CA ALA A 186 16.63 -1.72 -6.62
C ALA A 186 16.50 -2.11 -5.13
N ALA A 187 15.76 -1.33 -4.34
CA ALA A 187 15.50 -1.64 -2.94
C ALA A 187 14.65 -2.89 -2.75
N LEU A 188 13.65 -3.12 -3.63
CA LEU A 188 12.83 -4.32 -3.66
C LEU A 188 13.70 -5.58 -3.89
N LEU A 189 14.58 -5.53 -4.89
CA LEU A 189 15.48 -6.65 -5.19
C LEU A 189 16.46 -6.88 -4.03
N ALA A 190 17.09 -5.83 -3.51
CA ALA A 190 18.03 -5.95 -2.41
C ALA A 190 17.36 -6.54 -1.15
N SER A 191 16.20 -6.01 -0.75
CA SER A 191 15.44 -6.52 0.41
C SER A 191 14.94 -7.95 0.19
N GLY A 192 14.47 -8.29 -1.00
CA GLY A 192 14.02 -9.64 -1.35
C GLY A 192 15.14 -10.66 -1.33
N VAL A 193 16.30 -10.34 -1.92
CA VAL A 193 17.48 -11.21 -1.87
C VAL A 193 17.95 -11.43 -0.42
N TRP A 194 18.02 -10.35 0.36
CA TRP A 194 18.45 -10.47 1.77
C TRP A 194 17.45 -11.25 2.62
N ALA A 195 16.15 -11.02 2.44
CA ALA A 195 15.11 -11.81 3.09
C ALA A 195 15.21 -13.29 2.70
N SER A 196 15.48 -13.60 1.45
CA SER A 196 15.69 -14.99 0.98
C SER A 196 16.89 -15.63 1.68
N ILE A 197 18.00 -14.92 1.83
CA ILE A 197 19.20 -15.42 2.55
C ILE A 197 18.87 -15.72 4.02
N LEU A 198 18.06 -14.89 4.68
CA LEU A 198 17.66 -15.10 6.07
C LEU A 198 16.69 -16.28 6.27
N HIS A 199 15.86 -16.58 5.27
CA HIS A 199 14.81 -17.60 5.37
C HIS A 199 15.24 -18.96 4.82
N LEU A 200 16.22 -19.02 3.91
CA LEU A 200 16.67 -20.25 3.29
C LEU A 200 17.86 -20.84 4.08
N PRO A 201 17.74 -22.07 4.62
CA PRO A 201 18.84 -22.71 5.34
C PRO A 201 20.01 -23.06 4.40
N THR A 202 19.75 -23.30 3.12
CA THR A 202 20.77 -23.54 2.07
C THR A 202 20.25 -23.08 0.72
N LEU A 203 21.14 -22.66 -0.18
CA LEU A 203 20.77 -22.34 -1.57
C LEU A 203 20.18 -23.56 -2.32
N GLY A 204 20.55 -24.79 -1.91
CA GLY A 204 19.99 -26.02 -2.45
C GLY A 204 18.48 -26.19 -2.18
N ALA A 205 17.96 -25.57 -1.12
CA ALA A 205 16.52 -25.61 -0.82
C ALA A 205 15.63 -24.95 -1.90
N LEU A 206 16.19 -24.06 -2.73
CA LEU A 206 15.49 -23.47 -3.86
C LEU A 206 15.08 -24.49 -4.94
N TRP A 207 15.79 -25.60 -5.02
CA TRP A 207 15.61 -26.63 -6.07
C TRP A 207 14.98 -27.93 -5.52
N GLN A 208 14.84 -28.04 -4.20
CA GLN A 208 14.39 -29.28 -3.53
C GLN A 208 12.95 -29.22 -3.03
N THR A 209 12.23 -28.11 -3.25
CA THR A 209 10.79 -28.03 -2.96
C THR A 209 10.01 -28.66 -4.11
N SER A 210 9.77 -29.94 -4.02
CA SER A 210 8.74 -30.65 -4.77
C SER A 210 7.50 -30.83 -3.93
#